data_5701e2a3496fbadfb626e805a4426121
#
_entry.id   5701e2a3496fbadfb626e805a4426121
#
_cell.length_a   1.000
_cell.length_b   1.000
_cell.length_c   1.000
_cell.angle_alpha   90.00
_cell.angle_beta   90.00
_cell.angle_gamma   90.00
#
_symmetry.space_group_name_H-M   'P 1'
#
loop_
_entity.id
_entity.type
_entity.pdbx_description
1 polymer ?
#
loop_
_entity_poly.entity_id
_entity_poly.type
_entity_poly.pdbx_seq_one_letter_code
_entity_poly.pdbx_strand_id
1 'polypeptide(L)'
;NKIGIMQGRLSKRNPKKLQVFPMNNWKNEFKICSEIGLDSIEWVIDTDNYLNNPIFSDILIKNIKELSNKHKIKITAVCNDLLMDQPLSDSKNIQNESSYITLEKLIKNCNFLEIKFIELPLIDKSKIRTKKDFNKLSYNLEKLKNLATNCGVTFLLETDLNPYKNLELMNKLSGLPVGLNYDTGNSAFWSFDPE
;
A
#
# COMPACT_ATOMS: atom_id res chain seq x y z
N ASN A 1 3.94 -22.60 -2.40
CA ASN A 1 4.07 -21.23 -1.89
C ASN A 1 4.14 -20.30 -3.11
N LYS A 2 3.50 -19.15 -3.02
CA LYS A 2 3.60 -18.09 -4.03
C LYS A 2 4.61 -17.06 -3.57
N ILE A 3 5.43 -16.59 -4.51
CA ILE A 3 6.47 -15.60 -4.23
C ILE A 3 6.19 -14.37 -5.08
N GLY A 4 6.14 -13.22 -4.43
CA GLY A 4 6.00 -11.92 -5.08
C GLY A 4 7.23 -11.06 -4.91
N ILE A 5 7.26 -9.95 -5.63
CA ILE A 5 8.30 -8.93 -5.52
C ILE A 5 7.67 -7.54 -5.52
N MET A 6 8.25 -6.65 -4.74
CA MET A 6 7.88 -5.25 -4.77
C MET A 6 8.33 -4.60 -6.07
N GLN A 7 7.47 -3.81 -6.68
CA GLN A 7 7.76 -3.07 -7.91
C GLN A 7 8.95 -2.13 -7.74
N GLY A 8 9.73 -1.96 -8.80
CA GLY A 8 10.99 -1.23 -8.79
C GLY A 8 12.21 -2.09 -8.47
N ARG A 9 12.02 -3.30 -7.91
CA ARG A 9 13.14 -4.20 -7.58
C ARG A 9 13.70 -4.95 -8.81
N LEU A 10 12.93 -5.03 -9.89
CA LEU A 10 13.36 -5.60 -11.18
C LEU A 10 13.86 -4.54 -12.16
N SER A 11 13.93 -3.29 -11.73
CA SER A 11 14.40 -2.15 -12.51
C SER A 11 15.76 -1.64 -12.00
N LYS A 12 16.42 -0.80 -12.78
CA LYS A 12 17.66 -0.17 -12.35
C LYS A 12 17.40 0.66 -11.09
N ARG A 13 18.09 0.31 -10.01
CA ARG A 13 17.95 0.96 -8.71
C ARG A 13 18.29 2.45 -8.78
N ASN A 14 17.45 3.27 -8.14
CA ASN A 14 17.80 4.64 -7.82
C ASN A 14 18.71 4.65 -6.57
N PRO A 15 19.98 5.12 -6.69
CA PRO A 15 20.92 5.08 -5.55
C PRO A 15 20.52 6.02 -4.39
N LYS A 16 19.63 6.99 -4.65
CA LYS A 16 19.22 8.01 -3.68
C LYS A 16 17.93 7.66 -2.93
N LYS A 17 17.23 6.62 -3.36
CA LYS A 17 15.94 6.24 -2.78
C LYS A 17 15.86 4.73 -2.61
N LEU A 18 15.33 4.32 -1.47
CA LEU A 18 15.16 2.91 -1.16
C LEU A 18 14.07 2.28 -2.03
N GLN A 19 12.98 3.00 -2.26
CA GLN A 19 11.81 2.58 -3.01
C GLN A 19 11.32 3.69 -3.93
N VAL A 20 11.11 3.37 -5.19
CA VAL A 20 10.63 4.31 -6.22
C VAL A 20 9.83 3.52 -7.24
N PHE A 21 8.70 4.06 -7.66
CA PHE A 21 7.94 3.53 -8.78
C PHE A 21 8.77 3.62 -10.06
N PRO A 22 8.97 2.52 -10.82
CA PRO A 22 9.85 2.51 -12.00
C PRO A 22 9.13 3.06 -13.25
N MET A 23 8.84 4.35 -13.25
CA MET A 23 7.98 5.03 -14.24
C MET A 23 8.30 4.66 -15.69
N ASN A 24 9.58 4.55 -16.05
CA ASN A 24 10.00 4.23 -17.42
C ASN A 24 10.07 2.74 -17.72
N ASN A 25 9.95 1.87 -16.70
CA ASN A 25 10.20 0.42 -16.86
C ASN A 25 9.09 -0.47 -16.26
N TRP A 26 8.06 0.08 -15.64
CA TRP A 26 7.03 -0.68 -14.93
C TRP A 26 6.35 -1.76 -15.80
N LYS A 27 6.21 -1.50 -17.11
CA LYS A 27 5.63 -2.47 -18.05
C LYS A 27 6.51 -3.70 -18.23
N ASN A 28 7.83 -3.49 -18.28
CA ASN A 28 8.80 -4.55 -18.49
C ASN A 28 8.97 -5.42 -17.24
N GLU A 29 8.67 -4.92 -16.04
CA GLU A 29 8.76 -5.70 -14.82
C GLU A 29 7.81 -6.91 -14.82
N PHE A 30 6.63 -6.81 -15.45
CA PHE A 30 5.73 -7.96 -15.61
C PHE A 30 6.40 -9.11 -16.40
N LYS A 31 7.09 -8.76 -17.48
CA LYS A 31 7.83 -9.73 -18.29
C LYS A 31 8.96 -10.37 -17.50
N ILE A 32 9.82 -9.57 -16.88
CA ILE A 32 10.96 -10.06 -16.09
C ILE A 32 10.45 -10.93 -14.93
N CYS A 33 9.42 -10.48 -14.21
CA CYS A 33 8.81 -11.22 -13.12
C CYS A 33 8.38 -12.63 -13.55
N SER A 34 7.71 -12.73 -14.70
CA SER A 34 7.30 -14.01 -15.29
C SER A 34 8.50 -14.87 -15.71
N GLU A 35 9.51 -14.28 -16.33
CA GLU A 35 10.71 -15.00 -16.82
C GLU A 35 11.54 -15.61 -15.69
N ILE A 36 11.59 -14.96 -14.53
CA ILE A 36 12.32 -15.47 -13.36
C ILE A 36 11.46 -16.35 -12.43
N GLY A 37 10.20 -16.63 -12.82
CA GLY A 37 9.33 -17.57 -12.13
C GLY A 37 8.66 -17.03 -10.87
N LEU A 38 8.48 -15.72 -10.75
CA LEU A 38 7.67 -15.12 -9.68
C LEU A 38 6.18 -15.14 -10.01
N ASP A 39 5.34 -15.10 -8.99
CA ASP A 39 3.88 -15.20 -9.11
C ASP A 39 3.18 -13.83 -9.13
N SER A 40 3.78 -12.82 -8.52
CA SER A 40 3.11 -11.55 -8.29
C SER A 40 4.06 -10.36 -8.14
N ILE A 41 3.46 -9.18 -8.35
CA ILE A 41 4.08 -7.89 -8.08
C ILE A 41 3.24 -7.19 -6.99
N GLU A 42 3.89 -6.54 -6.04
CA GLU A 42 3.31 -5.54 -5.19
C GLU A 42 3.49 -4.17 -5.83
N TRP A 43 2.39 -3.48 -6.09
CA TRP A 43 2.40 -2.19 -6.77
C TRP A 43 2.82 -1.08 -5.82
N VAL A 44 3.65 -0.14 -6.27
CA VAL A 44 4.16 0.95 -5.45
C VAL A 44 3.55 2.29 -5.87
N ILE A 45 3.10 3.07 -4.89
CA ILE A 45 2.76 4.48 -5.06
C ILE A 45 3.73 5.27 -4.18
N ASP A 46 4.74 5.87 -4.80
CA ASP A 46 5.68 6.75 -4.12
C ASP A 46 5.18 8.21 -4.05
N THR A 47 5.88 9.04 -3.28
CA THR A 47 5.51 10.45 -3.12
C THR A 47 5.80 11.31 -4.34
N ASP A 48 6.79 10.91 -5.16
CA ASP A 48 7.19 11.66 -6.33
C ASP A 48 6.24 11.41 -7.49
N ASN A 49 5.56 12.46 -7.95
CA ASN A 49 4.67 12.38 -9.11
C ASN A 49 3.58 11.30 -9.03
N TYR A 50 3.08 10.99 -7.83
CA TYR A 50 2.08 9.96 -7.62
C TYR A 50 0.85 10.10 -8.55
N LEU A 51 0.47 11.34 -8.91
CA LEU A 51 -0.64 11.59 -9.85
C LEU A 51 -0.38 11.03 -11.25
N ASN A 52 0.90 10.87 -11.64
CA ASN A 52 1.30 10.27 -12.91
C ASN A 52 1.45 8.74 -12.81
N ASN A 53 1.25 8.15 -11.62
CA ASN A 53 1.30 6.71 -11.47
C ASN A 53 0.20 6.06 -12.34
N PRO A 54 0.54 5.07 -13.18
CA PRO A 54 -0.39 4.44 -14.11
C PRO A 54 -1.68 3.93 -13.47
N ILE A 55 -1.65 3.56 -12.19
CA ILE A 55 -2.83 3.07 -11.47
C ILE A 55 -3.94 4.13 -11.36
N PHE A 56 -3.60 5.43 -11.45
CA PHE A 56 -4.56 6.53 -11.42
C PHE A 56 -5.02 7.02 -12.80
N SER A 57 -4.45 6.46 -13.87
CA SER A 57 -4.82 6.83 -15.25
C SER A 57 -5.89 5.91 -15.80
N ASP A 58 -7.01 6.47 -16.26
CA ASP A 58 -8.13 5.72 -16.85
C ASP A 58 -7.73 4.94 -18.13
N ILE A 59 -6.65 5.37 -18.80
CA ILE A 59 -6.10 4.70 -19.98
C ILE A 59 -5.07 3.63 -19.54
N LEU A 60 -4.10 4.02 -18.72
CA LEU A 60 -2.99 3.13 -18.37
C LEU A 60 -3.38 1.99 -17.42
N ILE A 61 -4.45 2.15 -16.64
CA ILE A 61 -4.97 1.09 -15.77
C ILE A 61 -5.42 -0.15 -16.58
N LYS A 62 -5.93 0.05 -17.80
CA LYS A 62 -6.27 -1.05 -18.71
C LYS A 62 -5.02 -1.79 -19.16
N ASN A 63 -3.94 -1.07 -19.46
CA ASN A 63 -2.66 -1.66 -19.82
C ASN A 63 -2.08 -2.49 -18.65
N ILE A 64 -2.27 -2.02 -17.40
CA ILE A 64 -1.86 -2.80 -16.21
C ILE A 64 -2.58 -4.16 -16.21
N LYS A 65 -3.91 -4.17 -16.39
CA LYS A 65 -4.71 -5.40 -16.42
C LYS A 65 -4.31 -6.32 -17.58
N GLU A 66 -4.07 -5.76 -18.75
CA GLU A 66 -3.61 -6.51 -19.94
C GLU A 66 -2.23 -7.16 -19.70
N LEU A 67 -1.27 -6.43 -19.13
CA LEU A 67 0.06 -6.95 -18.82
C LEU A 67 0.01 -8.03 -17.74
N SER A 68 -0.77 -7.82 -16.69
CA SER A 68 -1.01 -8.82 -15.64
C SER A 68 -1.52 -10.14 -16.25
N ASN A 69 -2.53 -10.07 -17.10
CA ASN A 69 -3.12 -11.23 -17.76
C ASN A 69 -2.12 -11.89 -18.76
N LYS A 70 -1.47 -11.09 -19.60
CA LYS A 70 -0.51 -11.54 -20.61
C LYS A 70 0.64 -12.33 -20.00
N HIS A 71 1.21 -11.83 -18.91
CA HIS A 71 2.36 -12.43 -18.25
C HIS A 71 1.97 -13.37 -17.10
N LYS A 72 0.68 -13.49 -16.79
CA LYS A 72 0.15 -14.29 -15.67
C LYS A 72 0.73 -13.88 -14.31
N ILE A 73 1.05 -12.60 -14.17
CA ILE A 73 1.58 -12.01 -12.93
C ILE A 73 0.46 -11.23 -12.25
N LYS A 74 0.10 -11.63 -11.04
CA LYS A 74 -0.92 -10.93 -10.25
C LYS A 74 -0.34 -9.69 -9.57
N ILE A 75 -1.17 -8.67 -9.40
CA ILE A 75 -0.86 -7.59 -8.45
C ILE A 75 -1.59 -7.96 -7.17
N THR A 76 -0.85 -8.29 -6.12
CA THR A 76 -1.43 -8.81 -4.87
C THR A 76 -1.79 -7.71 -3.89
N ALA A 77 -0.99 -6.64 -3.86
CA ALA A 77 -1.15 -5.51 -2.96
C ALA A 77 -0.66 -4.22 -3.63
N VAL A 78 -1.06 -3.11 -3.04
CA VAL A 78 -0.50 -1.78 -3.33
C VAL A 78 0.16 -1.25 -2.07
N CYS A 79 1.47 -1.04 -2.12
CA CYS A 79 2.21 -0.31 -1.10
C CYS A 79 2.01 1.20 -1.33
N ASN A 80 1.35 1.89 -0.42
CA ASN A 80 0.96 3.28 -0.59
C ASN A 80 1.86 4.23 0.23
N ASP A 81 3.13 4.36 -0.18
CA ASP A 81 4.13 5.21 0.48
C ASP A 81 3.78 6.70 0.46
N LEU A 82 2.87 7.13 -0.42
CA LEU A 82 2.35 8.49 -0.39
C LEU A 82 1.85 8.89 1.01
N LEU A 83 1.25 7.94 1.73
CA LEU A 83 0.70 8.19 3.07
C LEU A 83 1.77 8.37 4.15
N MET A 84 3.04 8.06 3.88
CA MET A 84 4.13 8.41 4.80
C MET A 84 4.34 9.92 4.88
N ASP A 85 4.21 10.63 3.75
CA ASP A 85 4.34 12.09 3.69
C ASP A 85 3.02 12.84 3.85
N GLN A 86 1.90 12.18 3.54
CA GLN A 86 0.55 12.73 3.64
C GLN A 86 -0.35 11.81 4.49
N PRO A 87 -0.09 11.68 5.80
CA PRO A 87 -0.74 10.69 6.65
C PRO A 87 -2.24 10.94 6.81
N LEU A 88 -3.03 9.87 6.76
CA LEU A 88 -4.47 9.90 7.09
C LEU A 88 -4.72 10.22 8.57
N SER A 89 -3.73 10.01 9.41
CA SER A 89 -3.77 10.26 10.86
C SER A 89 -3.48 11.70 11.25
N ASP A 90 -2.87 12.50 10.37
CA ASP A 90 -2.49 13.88 10.72
C ASP A 90 -3.72 14.78 10.89
N SER A 91 -4.00 15.11 12.15
CA SER A 91 -5.13 15.95 12.53
C SER A 91 -4.95 17.45 12.23
N LYS A 92 -3.73 17.86 11.88
CA LYS A 92 -3.38 19.27 11.62
C LYS A 92 -3.33 19.59 10.13
N ASN A 93 -3.33 18.60 9.27
CA ASN A 93 -3.06 18.80 7.85
C ASN A 93 -4.36 18.92 7.05
N ILE A 94 -4.52 20.05 6.36
CA ILE A 94 -5.58 20.29 5.39
C ILE A 94 -5.47 19.33 4.19
N GLN A 95 -4.26 18.84 3.89
CA GLN A 95 -3.99 17.85 2.83
C GLN A 95 -4.60 16.46 3.10
N ASN A 96 -5.13 16.21 4.30
CA ASN A 96 -5.86 14.97 4.60
C ASN A 96 -7.04 14.72 3.65
N GLU A 97 -7.65 15.76 3.12
CA GLU A 97 -8.71 15.61 2.14
C GLU A 97 -8.18 15.07 0.80
N SER A 98 -7.01 15.53 0.36
CA SER A 98 -6.33 15.02 -0.84
C SER A 98 -5.95 13.56 -0.69
N SER A 99 -5.36 13.17 0.44
CA SER A 99 -4.98 11.77 0.72
C SER A 99 -6.22 10.86 0.79
N TYR A 100 -7.30 11.35 1.37
CA TYR A 100 -8.57 10.64 1.44
C TYR A 100 -9.15 10.42 0.03
N ILE A 101 -9.24 11.47 -0.80
CA ILE A 101 -9.74 11.39 -2.18
C ILE A 101 -8.87 10.45 -3.02
N THR A 102 -7.55 10.53 -2.86
CA THR A 102 -6.61 9.65 -3.57
C THR A 102 -6.83 8.19 -3.18
N LEU A 103 -7.00 7.91 -1.88
CA LEU A 103 -7.27 6.56 -1.39
C LEU A 103 -8.63 6.05 -1.86
N GLU A 104 -9.65 6.91 -1.89
CA GLU A 104 -10.97 6.56 -2.44
C GLU A 104 -10.88 6.15 -3.92
N LYS A 105 -10.14 6.89 -4.74
CA LYS A 105 -9.88 6.54 -6.14
C LYS A 105 -9.09 5.23 -6.23
N LEU A 106 -8.07 5.06 -5.39
CA LEU A 106 -7.25 3.85 -5.34
C LEU A 106 -8.09 2.60 -5.05
N ILE A 107 -9.00 2.65 -4.08
CA ILE A 107 -9.90 1.52 -3.76
C ILE A 107 -10.71 1.09 -4.99
N LYS A 108 -11.28 2.05 -5.74
CA LYS A 108 -12.04 1.76 -6.96
C LYS A 108 -11.15 1.12 -8.04
N ASN A 109 -9.92 1.61 -8.18
CA ASN A 109 -8.94 1.09 -9.13
C ASN A 109 -8.42 -0.29 -8.74
N CYS A 110 -8.24 -0.55 -7.45
CA CYS A 110 -7.92 -1.88 -6.92
C CYS A 110 -9.03 -2.89 -7.26
N ASN A 111 -10.31 -2.52 -7.10
CA ASN A 111 -11.42 -3.37 -7.51
C ASN A 111 -11.38 -3.71 -9.01
N PHE A 112 -11.12 -2.72 -9.88
CA PHE A 112 -10.97 -2.95 -11.32
C PHE A 112 -9.83 -3.92 -11.67
N LEU A 113 -8.71 -3.82 -10.93
CA LEU A 113 -7.51 -4.66 -11.11
C LEU A 113 -7.57 -5.96 -10.30
N GLU A 114 -8.63 -6.20 -9.53
CA GLU A 114 -8.79 -7.37 -8.64
C GLU A 114 -7.74 -7.44 -7.52
N ILE A 115 -7.20 -6.29 -7.13
CA ILE A 115 -6.24 -6.15 -6.02
C ILE A 115 -7.03 -6.10 -4.71
N LYS A 116 -6.63 -6.92 -3.73
CA LYS A 116 -7.36 -7.07 -2.47
C LYS A 116 -6.77 -6.29 -1.31
N PHE A 117 -5.52 -5.88 -1.41
CA PHE A 117 -4.82 -5.28 -0.29
C PHE A 117 -4.25 -3.91 -0.67
N ILE A 118 -4.43 -2.95 0.21
CA ILE A 118 -3.75 -1.64 0.17
C ILE A 118 -2.99 -1.49 1.48
N GLU A 119 -1.68 -1.44 1.40
CA GLU A 119 -0.83 -1.19 2.54
C GLU A 119 -0.83 0.29 2.90
N LEU A 120 -1.01 0.54 4.19
CA LEU A 120 -0.98 1.86 4.80
C LEU A 120 0.18 1.92 5.79
N PRO A 121 1.32 2.51 5.40
CA PRO A 121 2.46 2.63 6.30
C PRO A 121 2.15 3.64 7.42
N LEU A 122 2.24 3.17 8.66
CA LEU A 122 2.11 3.95 9.89
C LEU A 122 3.47 4.04 10.61
N ILE A 123 4.49 4.35 9.83
CA ILE A 123 5.89 4.47 10.25
C ILE A 123 6.39 5.89 9.98
N ASP A 124 7.55 6.25 10.47
CA ASP A 124 8.21 7.54 10.28
C ASP A 124 7.29 8.75 10.55
N LYS A 125 6.92 9.51 9.55
CA LYS A 125 6.07 10.71 9.68
C LYS A 125 4.60 10.35 9.91
N SER A 126 4.16 9.19 9.44
CA SER A 126 2.78 8.71 9.55
C SER A 126 2.47 7.96 10.85
N LYS A 127 3.46 7.80 11.73
CA LYS A 127 3.32 7.20 13.07
C LYS A 127 2.14 7.77 13.85
N ILE A 128 1.35 6.88 14.44
CA ILE A 128 0.33 7.27 15.42
C ILE A 128 1.03 7.61 16.74
N ARG A 129 1.13 8.89 17.06
CA ARG A 129 1.82 9.39 18.26
C ARG A 129 0.87 9.74 19.39
N THR A 130 -0.35 10.10 19.06
CA THR A 130 -1.35 10.60 20.01
C THR A 130 -2.69 9.92 19.81
N LYS A 131 -3.54 9.98 20.87
CA LYS A 131 -4.94 9.55 20.76
C LYS A 131 -5.70 10.31 19.66
N LYS A 132 -5.32 11.57 19.41
CA LYS A 132 -5.95 12.38 18.36
C LYS A 132 -5.61 11.85 16.97
N ASP A 133 -4.37 11.43 16.73
CA ASP A 133 -3.94 10.82 15.47
C ASP A 133 -4.69 9.50 15.24
N PHE A 134 -4.78 8.67 16.27
CA PHE A 134 -5.56 7.43 16.21
C PHE A 134 -7.03 7.69 15.88
N ASN A 135 -7.67 8.62 16.56
CA ASN A 135 -9.06 8.96 16.32
C ASN A 135 -9.28 9.45 14.88
N LYS A 136 -8.33 10.22 14.34
CA LYS A 136 -8.40 10.72 12.96
C LYS A 136 -8.25 9.60 11.94
N LEU A 137 -7.28 8.70 12.15
CA LEU A 137 -7.12 7.50 11.33
C LEU A 137 -8.40 6.66 11.33
N SER A 138 -8.88 6.31 12.53
CA SER A 138 -10.09 5.49 12.70
C SER A 138 -11.31 6.13 12.01
N TYR A 139 -11.50 7.44 12.17
CA TYR A 139 -12.57 8.18 11.50
C TYR A 139 -12.48 8.08 9.96
N ASN A 140 -11.28 8.26 9.39
CA ASN A 140 -11.08 8.19 7.95
C ASN A 140 -11.31 6.77 7.42
N LEU A 141 -10.84 5.75 8.14
CA LEU A 141 -11.08 4.35 7.77
C LEU A 141 -12.56 3.98 7.87
N GLU A 142 -13.28 4.45 8.90
CA GLU A 142 -14.73 4.24 9.03
C GLU A 142 -15.49 4.86 7.85
N LYS A 143 -15.12 6.05 7.40
CA LYS A 143 -15.71 6.68 6.21
C LYS A 143 -15.50 5.85 4.93
N LEU A 144 -14.36 5.17 4.82
CA LEU A 144 -14.01 4.34 3.66
C LEU A 144 -14.53 2.90 3.75
N LYS A 145 -15.02 2.48 4.91
CA LYS A 145 -15.43 1.11 5.21
C LYS A 145 -16.35 0.51 4.16
N ASN A 146 -17.47 1.17 3.88
CA ASN A 146 -18.46 0.64 2.93
C ASN A 146 -17.87 0.53 1.51
N LEU A 147 -17.10 1.53 1.08
CA LEU A 147 -16.46 1.49 -0.23
C LEU A 147 -15.44 0.34 -0.30
N ALA A 148 -14.56 0.22 0.69
CA ALA A 148 -13.54 -0.82 0.74
C ALA A 148 -14.17 -2.21 0.78
N THR A 149 -15.19 -2.42 1.63
CA THR A 149 -15.91 -3.70 1.73
C THR A 149 -16.60 -4.07 0.41
N ASN A 150 -17.31 -3.12 -0.22
CA ASN A 150 -17.97 -3.36 -1.51
C ASN A 150 -17.00 -3.65 -2.65
N CYS A 151 -15.79 -3.10 -2.59
CA CYS A 151 -14.71 -3.35 -3.54
C CYS A 151 -13.86 -4.58 -3.19
N GLY A 152 -14.11 -5.25 -2.07
CA GLY A 152 -13.32 -6.39 -1.61
C GLY A 152 -11.88 -6.02 -1.23
N VAL A 153 -11.66 -4.79 -0.77
CA VAL A 153 -10.34 -4.25 -0.39
C VAL A 153 -10.19 -4.26 1.13
N THR A 154 -9.05 -4.75 1.59
CA THR A 154 -8.61 -4.69 3.00
C THR A 154 -7.39 -3.76 3.11
N PHE A 155 -7.39 -2.89 4.09
CA PHE A 155 -6.23 -2.07 4.42
C PHE A 155 -5.27 -2.85 5.31
N LEU A 156 -4.01 -2.95 4.91
CA LEU A 156 -2.97 -3.59 5.69
C LEU A 156 -2.14 -2.51 6.39
N LEU A 157 -2.16 -2.48 7.71
CA LEU A 157 -1.40 -1.51 8.49
C LEU A 157 0.01 -2.04 8.70
N GLU A 158 1.00 -1.32 8.20
CA GLU A 158 2.41 -1.55 8.53
C GLU A 158 2.82 -0.60 9.64
N THR A 159 3.33 -1.13 10.75
CA THR A 159 3.65 -0.34 11.95
C THR A 159 5.03 -0.67 12.51
N ASP A 160 5.57 0.25 13.31
CA ASP A 160 6.76 0.05 14.13
C ASP A 160 6.41 -0.34 15.59
N LEU A 161 5.19 -0.76 15.82
CA LEU A 161 4.72 -1.19 17.13
C LEU A 161 5.16 -2.62 17.44
N ASN A 162 5.41 -2.89 18.70
CA ASN A 162 5.65 -4.28 19.14
C ASN A 162 4.36 -5.13 18.99
N PRO A 163 4.48 -6.48 19.01
CA PRO A 163 3.34 -7.38 18.77
C PRO A 163 2.13 -7.12 19.68
N TYR A 164 2.33 -6.83 20.97
CA TYR A 164 1.23 -6.54 21.91
C TYR A 164 0.48 -5.25 21.56
N LYS A 165 1.19 -4.20 21.17
CA LYS A 165 0.59 -2.94 20.75
C LYS A 165 -0.10 -3.07 19.40
N ASN A 166 0.42 -3.91 18.51
CA ASN A 166 -0.25 -4.24 17.26
C ASN A 166 -1.59 -4.93 17.51
N LEU A 167 -1.60 -5.91 18.43
CA LEU A 167 -2.85 -6.58 18.81
C LEU A 167 -3.86 -5.58 19.42
N GLU A 168 -3.41 -4.68 20.29
CA GLU A 168 -4.25 -3.62 20.85
C GLU A 168 -4.81 -2.68 19.77
N LEU A 169 -3.98 -2.28 18.79
CA LEU A 169 -4.40 -1.47 17.65
C LEU A 169 -5.47 -2.18 16.84
N MET A 170 -5.26 -3.44 16.49
CA MET A 170 -6.20 -4.24 15.71
C MET A 170 -7.53 -4.44 16.45
N ASN A 171 -7.49 -4.67 17.76
CA ASN A 171 -8.71 -4.77 18.58
C ASN A 171 -9.52 -3.46 18.57
N LYS A 172 -8.85 -2.31 18.62
CA LYS A 172 -9.51 -0.99 18.57
C LYS A 172 -10.11 -0.68 17.19
N LEU A 173 -9.62 -1.29 16.13
CA LEU A 173 -10.10 -1.12 14.76
C LEU A 173 -11.00 -2.30 14.31
N SER A 174 -11.41 -3.14 15.25
CA SER A 174 -12.29 -4.27 14.94
C SER A 174 -13.59 -3.82 14.27
N GLY A 175 -14.05 -4.58 13.27
CA GLY A 175 -15.22 -4.23 12.46
C GLY A 175 -14.93 -3.32 11.27
N LEU A 176 -13.68 -2.86 11.09
CA LEU A 176 -13.20 -2.22 9.87
C LEU A 176 -12.52 -3.25 8.95
N PRO A 177 -12.47 -3.03 7.64
CA PRO A 177 -11.73 -3.88 6.70
C PRO A 177 -10.22 -3.62 6.81
N VAL A 178 -9.64 -3.94 7.96
CA VAL A 178 -8.21 -3.76 8.25
C VAL A 178 -7.55 -5.09 8.61
N GLY A 179 -6.28 -5.19 8.28
CA GLY A 179 -5.38 -6.27 8.68
C GLY A 179 -4.01 -5.70 9.06
N LEU A 180 -3.10 -6.55 9.48
CA LEU A 180 -1.71 -6.18 9.77
C LEU A 180 -0.82 -6.65 8.62
N ASN A 181 0.00 -5.74 8.08
CA ASN A 181 1.17 -6.11 7.29
C ASN A 181 2.34 -6.31 8.26
N TYR A 182 2.73 -7.57 8.47
CA TYR A 182 3.83 -7.89 9.35
C TYR A 182 5.13 -7.95 8.56
N ASP A 183 5.89 -6.85 8.57
CA ASP A 183 7.22 -6.79 7.99
C ASP A 183 8.25 -7.37 8.96
N THR A 184 8.75 -8.57 8.64
CA THR A 184 9.76 -9.25 9.46
C THR A 184 11.09 -8.52 9.47
N GLY A 185 11.44 -7.80 8.38
CA GLY A 185 12.66 -6.99 8.30
C GLY A 185 12.60 -5.79 9.23
N ASN A 186 11.47 -5.07 9.24
CA ASN A 186 11.23 -3.97 10.16
C ASN A 186 11.18 -4.45 11.60
N SER A 187 10.50 -5.57 11.88
CA SER A 187 10.45 -6.14 13.23
C SER A 187 11.85 -6.49 13.75
N ALA A 188 12.69 -7.12 12.95
CA ALA A 188 14.07 -7.42 13.29
C ALA A 188 14.90 -6.13 13.50
N PHE A 189 14.71 -5.12 12.66
CA PHE A 189 15.39 -3.82 12.80
C PHE A 189 15.06 -3.14 14.14
N TRP A 190 13.81 -3.25 14.61
CA TRP A 190 13.39 -2.72 15.92
C TRP A 190 13.61 -3.69 17.08
N SER A 191 14.33 -4.78 16.85
CA SER A 191 14.65 -5.79 17.85
C SER A 191 13.41 -6.44 18.49
N PHE A 192 12.36 -6.60 17.72
CA PHE A 192 11.21 -7.39 18.12
C PHE A 192 11.42 -8.85 17.72
N ASP A 193 11.08 -9.77 18.63
CA ASP A 193 11.04 -11.19 18.34
C ASP A 193 9.88 -11.48 17.38
N PRO A 194 10.12 -12.10 16.22
CA PRO A 194 9.07 -12.43 15.26
C PRO A 194 8.23 -13.65 15.66
N GLU A 195 8.64 -14.42 16.71
CA GLU A 195 7.95 -15.62 17.20
C GLU A 195 6.91 -15.35 18.29
#